data_a476c871e897a502fe7bca57361e3a6f
#
_entry.id   a476c871e897a502fe7bca57361e3a6f
#
_cell.length_a   1.000
_cell.length_b   1.000
_cell.length_c   1.000
_cell.angle_alpha   90.00
_cell.angle_beta   90.00
_cell.angle_gamma   90.00
#
_symmetry.space_group_name_H-M   'P 1'
#
loop_
_entity.id
_entity.type
_entity.pdbx_description
1 polymer ?
#
loop_
_entity_poly.entity_id
_entity_poly.type
_entity_poly.pdbx_seq_one_letter_code
_entity_poly.pdbx_strand_id
1 'polypeptide(L)'
;MKSNFSQLGFAIFFAASLAISTPASAQNDAKRALAVKLAQLQVKSDGGAIAEQLTASAVQPLLASWSQRLDETVPPARQKEVRDKLDVELKKFADNTQKSIEAQVAKSGEAAMVPVFMEKLTEDELKTIITYLESPVSAKFLALGPDATNAWAKRVVDATKPAVEGGARNFDAAATRIVGAATGASGSA
;
A
#
# COMPACT_ATOMS: atom_id res chain seq x y z
N MET A 1 31.74 -15.44 87.74
CA MET A 1 31.02 -14.24 87.35
C MET A 1 30.36 -14.52 86.05
N LYS A 2 29.04 -14.44 86.04
CA LYS A 2 28.16 -14.86 84.94
C LYS A 2 27.98 -13.72 83.95
N SER A 3 28.24 -13.93 82.67
CA SER A 3 27.94 -12.98 81.57
C SER A 3 26.88 -13.62 80.64
N ASN A 4 25.73 -12.99 80.65
CA ASN A 4 24.59 -13.38 79.81
C ASN A 4 24.76 -12.75 78.43
N PHE A 5 24.82 -13.62 77.38
CA PHE A 5 24.77 -13.20 76.00
C PHE A 5 23.33 -13.19 75.54
N SER A 6 22.82 -12.01 75.26
CA SER A 6 21.47 -11.79 74.70
C SER A 6 21.49 -12.12 73.21
N GLN A 7 20.63 -13.04 72.78
CA GLN A 7 20.42 -13.41 71.36
C GLN A 7 19.50 -12.36 70.74
N LEU A 8 19.97 -11.58 69.77
CA LEU A 8 19.13 -10.81 68.85
C LEU A 8 18.67 -11.74 67.73
N GLY A 9 17.40 -12.06 67.73
CA GLY A 9 16.73 -12.78 66.63
C GLY A 9 16.61 -11.87 65.40
N PHE A 10 17.25 -12.26 64.33
CA PHE A 10 17.02 -11.68 62.98
C PHE A 10 15.77 -12.31 62.39
N ALA A 11 14.66 -11.57 62.36
CA ALA A 11 13.47 -11.94 61.62
C ALA A 11 13.72 -11.66 60.11
N ILE A 12 13.96 -12.70 59.31
CA ILE A 12 14.01 -12.63 57.84
C ILE A 12 12.55 -12.56 57.35
N PHE A 13 12.14 -11.37 56.93
CA PHE A 13 10.91 -11.20 56.15
C PHE A 13 11.14 -11.77 54.72
N PHE A 14 10.64 -12.95 54.48
CA PHE A 14 10.45 -13.47 53.14
C PHE A 14 9.29 -12.70 52.50
N ALA A 15 9.60 -11.68 51.70
CA ALA A 15 8.63 -11.10 50.77
C ALA A 15 8.37 -12.11 49.68
N ALA A 16 7.28 -12.85 49.79
CA ALA A 16 6.75 -13.68 48.73
C ALA A 16 6.30 -12.79 47.58
N SER A 17 7.15 -12.62 46.57
CA SER A 17 6.76 -12.02 45.28
C SER A 17 5.75 -12.97 44.67
N LEU A 18 4.48 -12.65 44.78
CA LEU A 18 3.41 -13.27 43.97
C LEU A 18 3.66 -12.85 42.53
N ALA A 19 4.43 -13.65 41.78
CA ALA A 19 4.43 -13.62 40.34
C ALA A 19 3.02 -14.03 39.91
N ILE A 20 2.22 -13.04 39.54
CA ILE A 20 0.92 -13.25 38.91
C ILE A 20 1.24 -13.80 37.52
N SER A 21 1.32 -15.13 37.41
CA SER A 21 1.39 -15.83 36.14
C SER A 21 0.06 -15.60 35.44
N THR A 22 -0.01 -14.62 34.55
CA THR A 22 -1.14 -14.52 33.62
C THR A 22 -1.22 -15.82 32.82
N PRO A 23 -2.36 -16.50 32.78
CA PRO A 23 -2.49 -17.76 32.04
C PRO A 23 -2.12 -17.48 30.57
N ALA A 24 -1.35 -18.39 29.94
CA ALA A 24 -0.87 -18.26 28.56
C ALA A 24 -2.01 -17.97 27.54
N SER A 25 -3.23 -18.39 27.83
CA SER A 25 -4.42 -18.06 27.07
C SER A 25 -4.76 -16.56 27.11
N ALA A 26 -4.72 -15.93 28.28
CA ALA A 26 -5.02 -14.49 28.42
C ALA A 26 -3.99 -13.61 27.70
N GLN A 27 -2.72 -14.01 27.72
CA GLN A 27 -1.66 -13.31 26.98
C GLN A 27 -1.84 -13.48 25.47
N ASN A 28 -2.24 -14.67 25.01
CA ASN A 28 -2.50 -14.88 23.59
C ASN A 28 -3.73 -14.09 23.11
N ASP A 29 -4.76 -13.99 23.93
CA ASP A 29 -5.96 -13.19 23.63
C ASP A 29 -5.65 -11.69 23.59
N ALA A 30 -4.83 -11.18 24.51
CA ALA A 30 -4.36 -9.79 24.51
C ALA A 30 -3.54 -9.47 23.26
N LYS A 31 -2.58 -10.31 22.89
CA LYS A 31 -1.79 -10.19 21.67
C LYS A 31 -2.69 -10.21 20.42
N ARG A 32 -3.66 -11.11 20.36
CA ARG A 32 -4.62 -11.21 19.27
C ARG A 32 -5.45 -9.93 19.11
N ALA A 33 -5.94 -9.37 20.21
CA ALA A 33 -6.68 -8.10 20.17
C ALA A 33 -5.85 -6.95 19.59
N LEU A 34 -4.56 -6.87 19.92
CA LEU A 34 -3.65 -5.91 19.32
C LEU A 34 -3.40 -6.17 17.84
N ALA A 35 -3.24 -7.42 17.44
CA ALA A 35 -3.08 -7.80 16.03
C ALA A 35 -4.33 -7.44 15.21
N VAL A 36 -5.53 -7.64 15.74
CA VAL A 36 -6.80 -7.21 15.12
C VAL A 36 -6.84 -5.68 14.99
N LYS A 37 -6.49 -4.96 16.05
CA LYS A 37 -6.45 -3.49 16.02
C LYS A 37 -5.49 -2.97 14.95
N LEU A 38 -4.29 -3.55 14.86
CA LEU A 38 -3.32 -3.18 13.84
C LEU A 38 -3.84 -3.47 12.42
N ALA A 39 -4.47 -4.62 12.20
CA ALA A 39 -5.07 -4.97 10.92
C ALA A 39 -6.17 -3.98 10.52
N GLN A 40 -7.02 -3.56 11.45
CA GLN A 40 -8.06 -2.55 11.21
C GLN A 40 -7.49 -1.18 10.87
N LEU A 41 -6.41 -0.75 11.54
CA LEU A 41 -5.70 0.49 11.21
C LEU A 41 -5.12 0.43 9.79
N GLN A 42 -4.56 -0.69 9.40
CA GLN A 42 -3.97 -0.87 8.07
C GLN A 42 -5.05 -0.93 6.97
N VAL A 43 -6.16 -1.63 7.20
CA VAL A 43 -7.31 -1.60 6.28
C VAL A 43 -7.83 -0.18 6.09
N LYS A 44 -7.92 0.60 7.16
CA LYS A 44 -8.36 1.99 7.10
C LYS A 44 -7.39 2.88 6.30
N SER A 45 -6.08 2.64 6.43
CA SER A 45 -5.05 3.42 5.74
C SER A 45 -4.95 3.05 4.25
N ASP A 46 -4.86 1.76 3.95
CA ASP A 46 -4.42 1.28 2.64
C ASP A 46 -5.56 0.69 1.80
N GLY A 47 -6.67 0.33 2.45
CA GLY A 47 -7.78 -0.37 1.81
C GLY A 47 -8.41 0.40 0.65
N GLY A 48 -8.50 1.72 0.75
CA GLY A 48 -9.01 2.58 -0.32
C GLY A 48 -8.13 2.52 -1.56
N ALA A 49 -6.82 2.65 -1.40
CA ALA A 49 -5.86 2.59 -2.50
C ALA A 49 -5.85 1.21 -3.18
N ILE A 50 -5.95 0.13 -2.39
CA ILE A 50 -6.07 -1.23 -2.92
C ILE A 50 -7.36 -1.38 -3.75
N ALA A 51 -8.49 -0.89 -3.25
CA ALA A 51 -9.76 -0.97 -3.94
C ALA A 51 -9.74 -0.17 -5.26
N GLU A 52 -9.17 1.03 -5.24
CA GLU A 52 -9.02 1.87 -6.43
C GLU A 52 -8.14 1.19 -7.49
N GLN A 53 -6.98 0.67 -7.10
CA GLN A 53 -6.06 -0.02 -8.01
C GLN A 53 -6.71 -1.25 -8.64
N LEU A 54 -7.40 -2.08 -7.87
CA LEU A 54 -8.08 -3.28 -8.37
C LEU A 54 -9.26 -2.90 -9.28
N THR A 55 -10.00 -1.85 -8.96
CA THR A 55 -11.06 -1.32 -9.81
C THR A 55 -10.50 -0.82 -11.15
N ALA A 56 -9.43 -0.04 -11.12
CA ALA A 56 -8.75 0.42 -12.33
C ALA A 56 -8.29 -0.76 -13.21
N SER A 57 -7.72 -1.80 -12.60
CA SER A 57 -7.29 -3.01 -13.29
C SER A 57 -8.44 -3.76 -13.97
N ALA A 58 -9.66 -3.70 -13.42
CA ALA A 58 -10.84 -4.30 -14.02
C ALA A 58 -11.45 -3.42 -15.13
N VAL A 59 -11.37 -2.10 -15.00
CA VAL A 59 -11.98 -1.14 -15.93
C VAL A 59 -11.12 -0.93 -17.19
N GLN A 60 -9.80 -0.81 -17.04
CA GLN A 60 -8.89 -0.50 -18.15
C GLN A 60 -9.02 -1.41 -19.36
N PRO A 61 -9.07 -2.75 -19.24
CA PRO A 61 -9.22 -3.65 -20.39
C PRO A 61 -10.56 -3.44 -21.13
N LEU A 62 -11.63 -3.15 -20.39
CA LEU A 62 -12.94 -2.89 -20.98
C LEU A 62 -12.94 -1.58 -21.77
N LEU A 63 -12.36 -0.53 -21.19
CA LEU A 63 -12.22 0.76 -21.85
C LEU A 63 -11.43 0.62 -23.17
N ALA A 64 -10.28 -0.06 -23.14
CA ALA A 64 -9.47 -0.29 -24.33
C ALA A 64 -10.21 -1.09 -25.39
N SER A 65 -10.83 -2.21 -25.01
CA SER A 65 -11.57 -3.10 -25.93
C SER A 65 -12.75 -2.38 -26.57
N TRP A 66 -13.54 -1.64 -25.80
CA TRP A 66 -14.72 -0.97 -26.34
C TRP A 66 -14.37 0.29 -27.13
N SER A 67 -13.28 1.00 -26.83
CA SER A 67 -12.78 2.08 -27.68
C SER A 67 -12.42 1.57 -29.07
N GLN A 68 -11.69 0.47 -29.16
CA GLN A 68 -11.33 -0.15 -30.44
C GLN A 68 -12.58 -0.58 -31.21
N ARG A 69 -13.51 -1.29 -30.58
CA ARG A 69 -14.75 -1.73 -31.23
C ARG A 69 -15.60 -0.57 -31.74
N LEU A 70 -15.65 0.52 -30.98
CA LEU A 70 -16.40 1.73 -31.37
C LEU A 70 -15.81 2.31 -32.68
N ASP A 71 -14.50 2.40 -32.77
CA ASP A 71 -13.83 2.93 -33.98
C ASP A 71 -14.01 2.01 -35.20
N GLU A 72 -14.04 0.69 -34.98
CA GLU A 72 -14.17 -0.31 -36.07
C GLU A 72 -15.63 -0.48 -36.56
N THR A 73 -16.63 -0.34 -35.69
CA THR A 73 -18.01 -0.77 -35.97
C THR A 73 -19.03 0.36 -36.06
N VAL A 74 -18.73 1.55 -35.50
CA VAL A 74 -19.67 2.67 -35.44
C VAL A 74 -19.27 3.77 -36.45
N PRO A 75 -20.19 4.18 -37.34
CA PRO A 75 -19.90 5.30 -38.25
C PRO A 75 -19.49 6.58 -37.49
N PRO A 76 -18.52 7.37 -38.00
CA PRO A 76 -17.96 8.53 -37.31
C PRO A 76 -19.03 9.53 -36.81
N ALA A 77 -20.10 9.75 -37.59
CA ALA A 77 -21.18 10.66 -37.21
C ALA A 77 -21.95 10.25 -35.96
N ARG A 78 -21.88 8.96 -35.56
CA ARG A 78 -22.58 8.43 -34.38
C ARG A 78 -21.66 8.05 -33.22
N GLN A 79 -20.34 8.09 -33.43
CA GLN A 79 -19.37 7.65 -32.41
C GLN A 79 -19.49 8.44 -31.12
N LYS A 80 -19.72 9.76 -31.18
CA LYS A 80 -19.88 10.58 -29.98
C LYS A 80 -21.07 10.13 -29.13
N GLU A 81 -22.25 9.96 -29.75
CA GLU A 81 -23.45 9.53 -29.04
C GLU A 81 -23.29 8.17 -28.38
N VAL A 82 -22.68 7.24 -29.13
CA VAL A 82 -22.44 5.88 -28.61
C VAL A 82 -21.40 5.88 -27.50
N ARG A 83 -20.34 6.67 -27.61
CA ARG A 83 -19.31 6.84 -26.57
C ARG A 83 -19.94 7.38 -25.28
N ASP A 84 -20.73 8.45 -25.37
CA ASP A 84 -21.39 9.03 -24.20
C ASP A 84 -22.26 7.99 -23.45
N LYS A 85 -22.95 7.10 -24.19
CA LYS A 85 -23.72 6.00 -23.58
C LYS A 85 -22.85 4.92 -22.95
N LEU A 86 -21.77 4.54 -23.61
CA LEU A 86 -20.80 3.56 -23.08
C LEU A 86 -20.12 4.08 -21.82
N ASP A 87 -19.78 5.36 -21.76
CA ASP A 87 -19.16 6.00 -20.60
C ASP A 87 -20.07 5.93 -19.36
N VAL A 88 -21.40 6.12 -19.55
CA VAL A 88 -22.38 5.97 -18.47
C VAL A 88 -22.41 4.52 -17.93
N GLU A 89 -22.43 3.53 -18.82
CA GLU A 89 -22.44 2.12 -18.39
C GLU A 89 -21.08 1.69 -17.78
N LEU A 90 -19.97 2.18 -18.33
CA LEU A 90 -18.63 1.92 -17.78
C LEU A 90 -18.48 2.52 -16.38
N LYS A 91 -19.02 3.74 -16.18
CA LYS A 91 -19.04 4.37 -14.86
C LYS A 91 -19.86 3.54 -13.85
N LYS A 92 -21.05 3.08 -14.23
CA LYS A 92 -21.86 2.21 -13.37
C LYS A 92 -21.11 0.92 -13.01
N PHE A 93 -20.45 0.31 -13.99
CA PHE A 93 -19.63 -0.88 -13.77
C PHE A 93 -18.49 -0.57 -12.80
N ALA A 94 -17.75 0.53 -12.99
CA ALA A 94 -16.67 0.96 -12.12
C ALA A 94 -17.15 1.18 -10.67
N ASP A 95 -18.23 1.95 -10.49
CA ASP A 95 -18.80 2.26 -9.19
C ASP A 95 -19.26 0.98 -8.45
N ASN A 96 -19.90 0.04 -9.13
CA ASN A 96 -20.34 -1.23 -8.55
C ASN A 96 -19.15 -2.14 -8.21
N THR A 97 -18.16 -2.21 -9.09
CA THR A 97 -16.94 -2.99 -8.90
C THR A 97 -16.16 -2.46 -7.70
N GLN A 98 -15.98 -1.15 -7.60
CA GLN A 98 -15.30 -0.52 -6.48
C GLN A 98 -15.98 -0.84 -5.15
N LYS A 99 -17.30 -0.69 -5.04
CA LYS A 99 -18.05 -1.04 -3.81
C LYS A 99 -17.89 -2.49 -3.43
N SER A 100 -17.92 -3.40 -4.41
CA SER A 100 -17.71 -4.83 -4.16
C SER A 100 -16.31 -5.14 -3.66
N ILE A 101 -15.29 -4.50 -4.24
CA ILE A 101 -13.90 -4.66 -3.84
C ILE A 101 -13.66 -4.06 -2.46
N GLU A 102 -14.16 -2.84 -2.18
CA GLU A 102 -14.05 -2.21 -0.86
C GLU A 102 -14.64 -3.09 0.25
N ALA A 103 -15.82 -3.66 0.02
CA ALA A 103 -16.44 -4.59 0.96
C ALA A 103 -15.58 -5.84 1.19
N GLN A 104 -14.96 -6.37 0.14
CA GLN A 104 -14.08 -7.54 0.24
C GLN A 104 -12.74 -7.21 0.89
N VAL A 105 -12.14 -6.05 0.60
CA VAL A 105 -10.92 -5.55 1.26
C VAL A 105 -11.15 -5.44 2.77
N ALA A 106 -12.25 -4.81 3.18
CA ALA A 106 -12.60 -4.69 4.59
C ALA A 106 -12.77 -6.05 5.27
N LYS A 107 -13.47 -6.99 4.61
CA LYS A 107 -13.77 -8.31 5.15
C LYS A 107 -12.54 -9.22 5.22
N SER A 108 -11.69 -9.19 4.20
CA SER A 108 -10.53 -10.10 4.10
C SER A 108 -9.29 -9.59 4.81
N GLY A 109 -9.16 -8.27 5.01
CA GLY A 109 -7.96 -7.66 5.57
C GLY A 109 -7.61 -8.19 6.95
N GLU A 110 -8.57 -8.23 7.88
CA GLU A 110 -8.37 -8.77 9.22
C GLU A 110 -8.01 -10.26 9.18
N ALA A 111 -8.76 -11.04 8.41
CA ALA A 111 -8.53 -12.49 8.29
C ALA A 111 -7.15 -12.83 7.71
N ALA A 112 -6.64 -12.02 6.80
CA ALA A 112 -5.33 -12.22 6.17
C ALA A 112 -4.17 -11.73 7.06
N MET A 113 -4.32 -10.56 7.70
CA MET A 113 -3.21 -9.91 8.40
C MET A 113 -3.02 -10.39 9.84
N VAL A 114 -4.09 -10.71 10.57
CA VAL A 114 -4.00 -11.11 11.97
C VAL A 114 -3.09 -12.32 12.19
N PRO A 115 -3.18 -13.43 11.44
CA PRO A 115 -2.25 -14.55 11.58
C PRO A 115 -0.80 -14.16 11.39
N VAL A 116 -0.52 -13.31 10.40
CA VAL A 116 0.84 -12.83 10.10
C VAL A 116 1.39 -12.00 11.26
N PHE A 117 0.59 -11.08 11.80
CA PHE A 117 1.00 -10.23 12.94
C PHE A 117 1.20 -11.06 14.21
N MET A 118 0.33 -12.05 14.44
CA MET A 118 0.47 -12.98 15.57
C MET A 118 1.75 -13.82 15.48
N GLU A 119 2.17 -14.21 14.29
CA GLU A 119 3.38 -15.00 14.08
C GLU A 119 4.65 -14.14 14.18
N LYS A 120 4.64 -12.97 13.57
CA LYS A 120 5.87 -12.19 13.31
C LYS A 120 6.17 -11.13 14.35
N LEU A 121 5.19 -10.66 15.11
CA LEU A 121 5.35 -9.56 16.08
C LEU A 121 5.10 -10.05 17.50
N THR A 122 5.83 -9.49 18.45
CA THR A 122 5.57 -9.61 19.88
C THR A 122 4.43 -8.67 20.30
N GLU A 123 3.90 -8.87 21.50
CA GLU A 123 2.88 -7.99 22.06
C GLU A 123 3.37 -6.54 22.20
N ASP A 124 4.61 -6.34 22.63
CA ASP A 124 5.21 -5.03 22.83
C ASP A 124 5.50 -4.33 21.49
N GLU A 125 5.92 -5.06 20.46
CA GLU A 125 6.06 -4.52 19.11
C GLU A 125 4.72 -4.07 18.54
N LEU A 126 3.65 -4.86 18.72
CA LEU A 126 2.30 -4.47 18.32
C LEU A 126 1.84 -3.19 19.01
N LYS A 127 2.04 -3.06 20.33
CA LYS A 127 1.72 -1.83 21.09
C LYS A 127 2.49 -0.63 20.55
N THR A 128 3.79 -0.80 20.29
CA THR A 128 4.66 0.26 19.79
C THR A 128 4.20 0.76 18.42
N ILE A 129 3.92 -0.16 17.49
CA ILE A 129 3.44 0.16 16.13
C ILE A 129 2.09 0.88 16.21
N ILE A 130 1.15 0.36 16.97
CA ILE A 130 -0.19 0.95 17.12
C ILE A 130 -0.08 2.36 17.70
N THR A 131 0.72 2.55 18.76
CA THR A 131 0.93 3.85 19.39
C THR A 131 1.49 4.86 18.38
N TYR A 132 2.45 4.45 17.55
CA TYR A 132 2.98 5.30 16.49
C TYR A 132 1.91 5.64 15.45
N LEU A 133 1.19 4.66 14.92
CA LEU A 133 0.18 4.86 13.87
C LEU A 133 -0.99 5.74 14.33
N GLU A 134 -1.36 5.67 15.61
CA GLU A 134 -2.41 6.52 16.21
C GLU A 134 -1.90 7.90 16.63
N SER A 135 -0.60 8.16 16.52
CA SER A 135 -0.03 9.43 16.96
C SER A 135 -0.32 10.57 15.96
N PRO A 136 -0.52 11.81 16.44
CA PRO A 136 -0.65 12.97 15.56
C PRO A 136 0.58 13.20 14.67
N VAL A 137 1.76 12.79 15.12
CA VAL A 137 3.01 12.90 14.38
C VAL A 137 3.01 11.96 13.19
N SER A 138 2.54 10.72 13.36
CA SER A 138 2.36 9.76 12.26
C SER A 138 1.40 10.30 11.20
N ALA A 139 0.23 10.79 11.62
CA ALA A 139 -0.75 11.38 10.71
C ALA A 139 -0.15 12.55 9.91
N LYS A 140 0.59 13.43 10.56
CA LYS A 140 1.29 14.56 9.92
C LYS A 140 2.35 14.07 8.93
N PHE A 141 3.15 13.08 9.31
CA PHE A 141 4.19 12.51 8.44
C PHE A 141 3.60 11.88 7.18
N LEU A 142 2.54 11.07 7.34
CA LEU A 142 1.85 10.44 6.20
C LEU A 142 1.23 11.48 5.26
N ALA A 143 0.63 12.54 5.80
CA ALA A 143 0.07 13.62 5.00
C ALA A 143 1.11 14.40 4.19
N LEU A 144 2.36 14.47 4.65
CA LEU A 144 3.45 15.14 3.93
C LEU A 144 4.08 14.26 2.83
N GLY A 145 3.83 12.96 2.83
CA GLY A 145 4.44 12.01 1.89
C GLY A 145 4.28 12.40 0.42
N PRO A 146 3.07 12.69 -0.07
CA PRO A 146 2.86 13.12 -1.46
C PRO A 146 3.65 14.37 -1.83
N ASP A 147 3.64 15.40 -1.00
CA ASP A 147 4.33 16.67 -1.25
C ASP A 147 5.86 16.47 -1.29
N ALA A 148 6.40 15.73 -0.33
CA ALA A 148 7.81 15.40 -0.28
C ALA A 148 8.25 14.57 -1.51
N THR A 149 7.45 13.59 -1.91
CA THR A 149 7.72 12.75 -3.09
C THR A 149 7.65 13.57 -4.37
N ASN A 150 6.65 14.44 -4.52
CA ASN A 150 6.53 15.32 -5.68
C ASN A 150 7.70 16.33 -5.78
N ALA A 151 8.10 16.90 -4.66
CA ALA A 151 9.26 17.79 -4.61
C ALA A 151 10.56 17.08 -5.02
N TRP A 152 10.73 15.84 -4.55
CA TRP A 152 11.86 15.00 -4.95
C TRP A 152 11.80 14.63 -6.44
N ALA A 153 10.68 14.12 -6.93
CA ALA A 153 10.48 13.76 -8.33
C ALA A 153 10.78 14.94 -9.26
N LYS A 154 10.27 16.15 -8.91
CA LYS A 154 10.57 17.36 -9.67
C LYS A 154 12.08 17.64 -9.77
N ARG A 155 12.82 17.54 -8.67
CA ARG A 155 14.28 17.72 -8.68
C ARG A 155 15.00 16.69 -9.55
N VAL A 156 14.54 15.42 -9.53
CA VAL A 156 15.12 14.38 -10.39
C VAL A 156 14.88 14.71 -11.85
N VAL A 157 13.65 15.06 -12.22
CA VAL A 157 13.31 15.47 -13.61
C VAL A 157 14.16 16.65 -14.05
N ASP A 158 14.23 17.72 -13.26
CA ASP A 158 15.00 18.93 -13.59
C ASP A 158 16.51 18.60 -13.78
N ALA A 159 17.06 17.75 -12.92
CA ALA A 159 18.47 17.36 -12.98
C ALA A 159 18.80 16.42 -14.16
N THR A 160 17.86 15.55 -14.56
CA THR A 160 18.08 14.57 -15.62
C THR A 160 17.68 15.07 -17.01
N LYS A 161 16.92 16.15 -17.12
CA LYS A 161 16.41 16.70 -18.38
C LYS A 161 17.50 16.87 -19.45
N PRO A 162 18.67 17.49 -19.19
CA PRO A 162 19.70 17.65 -20.23
C PRO A 162 20.23 16.31 -20.76
N ALA A 163 20.39 15.31 -19.87
CA ALA A 163 20.86 13.98 -20.24
C ALA A 163 19.83 13.23 -21.09
N VAL A 164 18.54 13.31 -20.69
CA VAL A 164 17.44 12.68 -21.45
C VAL A 164 17.30 13.31 -22.82
N GLU A 165 17.31 14.65 -22.94
CA GLU A 165 17.23 15.34 -24.20
C GLU A 165 18.46 15.06 -25.10
N GLY A 166 19.66 14.97 -24.52
CA GLY A 166 20.87 14.56 -25.23
C GLY A 166 20.78 13.14 -25.76
N GLY A 167 20.28 12.21 -24.92
CA GLY A 167 20.04 10.83 -25.30
C GLY A 167 19.01 10.69 -26.43
N ALA A 168 17.91 11.43 -26.37
CA ALA A 168 16.90 11.44 -27.42
C ALA A 168 17.46 11.92 -28.75
N ARG A 169 18.22 13.02 -28.77
CA ARG A 169 18.91 13.49 -30.00
C ARG A 169 19.88 12.45 -30.58
N ASN A 170 20.64 11.77 -29.73
CA ASN A 170 21.57 10.72 -30.16
C ASN A 170 20.81 9.50 -30.74
N PHE A 171 19.70 9.13 -30.11
CA PHE A 171 18.81 8.08 -30.62
C PHE A 171 18.24 8.45 -31.99
N ASP A 172 17.68 9.65 -32.15
CA ASP A 172 17.12 10.12 -33.42
C ASP A 172 18.16 10.11 -34.56
N ALA A 173 19.37 10.58 -34.30
CA ALA A 173 20.44 10.53 -35.27
C ALA A 173 20.84 9.08 -35.66
N ALA A 174 20.84 8.17 -34.70
CA ALA A 174 21.10 6.75 -34.96
C ALA A 174 19.95 6.09 -35.74
N ALA A 175 18.71 6.34 -35.32
CA ALA A 175 17.52 5.82 -35.99
C ALA A 175 17.42 6.30 -37.45
N THR A 176 17.66 7.58 -37.71
CA THR A 176 17.69 8.14 -39.06
C THR A 176 18.72 7.46 -39.95
N ARG A 177 19.93 7.18 -39.42
CA ARG A 177 20.96 6.46 -40.18
C ARG A 177 20.54 5.01 -40.48
N ILE A 178 19.95 4.32 -39.52
CA ILE A 178 19.50 2.92 -39.71
C ILE A 178 18.40 2.85 -40.75
N VAL A 179 17.38 3.73 -40.65
CA VAL A 179 16.26 3.76 -41.61
C VAL A 179 16.77 4.17 -43.03
N GLY A 180 17.63 5.18 -43.09
CA GLY A 180 18.21 5.63 -44.36
C GLY A 180 19.04 4.55 -45.08
N ALA A 181 19.83 3.78 -44.30
CA ALA A 181 20.56 2.65 -44.87
C ALA A 181 19.64 1.53 -45.42
N ALA A 182 18.53 1.27 -44.74
CA ALA A 182 17.53 0.27 -45.16
C ALA A 182 16.77 0.70 -46.44
N THR A 183 16.46 2.01 -46.58
CA THR A 183 15.78 2.55 -47.76
C THR A 183 16.70 2.73 -48.95
N GLY A 184 17.99 3.04 -48.74
CA GLY A 184 19.01 3.15 -49.79
C GLY A 184 19.40 1.80 -50.43
N ALA A 185 19.32 0.69 -49.69
CA ALA A 185 19.58 -0.65 -50.20
C ALA A 185 18.47 -1.19 -51.13
N SER A 186 17.27 -0.60 -51.11
CA SER A 186 16.15 -1.00 -51.97
C SER A 186 16.15 -0.31 -53.37
N GLY A 187 17.06 0.62 -53.64
CA GLY A 187 17.12 1.43 -54.85
C GLY A 187 18.19 0.99 -55.87
N SER A 188 18.91 -0.12 -55.62
CA SER A 188 19.98 -0.62 -56.51
C SER A 188 19.77 -2.09 -56.91
N ALA A 189 18.58 -2.41 -57.44
CA ALA A 189 18.32 -3.69 -58.13
C ALA A 189 17.57 -3.48 -59.45
#